data_0b1b2a6cf3f6fbe5420f7e964cd56527
#
_entry.id   0b1b2a6cf3f6fbe5420f7e964cd56527
#
_cell.length_a   1.000
_cell.length_b   1.000
_cell.length_c   1.000
_cell.angle_alpha   90.00
_cell.angle_beta   90.00
_cell.angle_gamma   90.00
#
_symmetry.space_group_name_H-M   'P 1'
#
loop_
_entity.id
_entity.type
_entity.pdbx_description
1 polymer ?
#
loop_
_entity_poly.entity_id
_entity_poly.type
_entity_poly.pdbx_seq_one_letter_code
_entity_poly.pdbx_strand_id
1 'polypeptide(L)'
;MYKRQEGAFITKATAQLMRDFGSMQSPMNAYMLNLGLESLHVRMQRHCDNGMAVAKFLEAHPKVAYVNYCGLESSPYHALAEKYLPNGSCGVVSFGLAGGREAASIFMKSLRLAAIETHVADARTCCLNPASSTHRQMTDEQLKAAGVPAELVRMSCGLESSEDLIADIAQALDKI
;
A
#
# COMPACT_ATOMS: atom_id res chain seq x y z
N MET A 1 32.70 -19.91 -1.61
CA MET A 1 32.24 -21.00 -2.49
C MET A 1 30.71 -21.09 -2.65
N TYR A 2 29.92 -20.81 -1.63
CA TYR A 2 28.46 -20.93 -1.65
C TYR A 2 27.70 -19.80 -2.36
N LYS A 3 28.36 -18.72 -2.81
CA LYS A 3 27.74 -17.48 -3.24
C LYS A 3 27.07 -17.50 -4.63
N ARG A 4 27.15 -18.61 -5.37
CA ARG A 4 26.64 -18.71 -6.75
C ARG A 4 25.84 -19.98 -7.04
N GLN A 5 25.46 -20.71 -6.03
CA GLN A 5 24.70 -21.96 -6.16
C GLN A 5 23.20 -21.67 -5.90
N GLU A 6 22.33 -22.46 -6.47
CA GLU A 6 20.90 -22.38 -6.31
C GLU A 6 20.44 -22.34 -4.83
N GLY A 7 21.06 -23.13 -3.97
CA GLY A 7 20.80 -23.13 -2.53
C GLY A 7 21.56 -22.09 -1.71
N ALA A 8 22.24 -21.11 -2.32
CA ALA A 8 23.16 -20.21 -1.61
C ALA A 8 22.46 -19.40 -0.50
N PHE A 9 21.24 -18.89 -0.73
CA PHE A 9 20.47 -18.14 0.26
C PHE A 9 20.14 -19.00 1.48
N ILE A 10 19.54 -20.17 1.28
CA ILE A 10 19.13 -21.08 2.36
C ILE A 10 20.35 -21.57 3.13
N THR A 11 21.43 -21.93 2.44
CA THR A 11 22.68 -22.36 3.07
C THR A 11 23.29 -21.26 3.92
N LYS A 12 23.32 -20.00 3.44
CA LYS A 12 23.82 -18.85 4.21
C LYS A 12 22.97 -18.60 5.44
N ALA A 13 21.64 -18.60 5.27
CA ALA A 13 20.70 -18.34 6.35
C ALA A 13 20.76 -19.41 7.44
N THR A 14 20.71 -20.69 7.08
CA THR A 14 20.61 -21.81 8.05
C THR A 14 21.96 -22.23 8.60
N ALA A 15 22.93 -22.50 7.72
CA ALA A 15 24.22 -23.08 8.11
C ALA A 15 25.22 -22.07 8.69
N GLN A 16 24.98 -20.77 8.51
CA GLN A 16 25.82 -19.72 9.08
C GLN A 16 25.03 -18.81 10.01
N LEU A 17 24.09 -17.99 9.51
CA LEU A 17 23.45 -16.95 10.31
C LEU A 17 22.63 -17.53 11.47
N MET A 18 21.74 -18.48 11.19
CA MET A 18 20.91 -19.10 12.23
C MET A 18 21.76 -19.90 13.22
N ARG A 19 22.76 -20.64 12.73
CA ARG A 19 23.68 -21.41 13.57
C ARG A 19 24.50 -20.50 14.49
N ASP A 20 25.05 -19.40 13.94
CA ASP A 20 26.00 -18.55 14.66
C ASP A 20 25.32 -17.56 15.61
N PHE A 21 24.14 -17.01 15.22
CA PHE A 21 23.36 -16.05 16.02
C PHE A 21 22.21 -16.69 16.80
N GLY A 22 21.83 -17.92 16.49
CA GLY A 22 20.73 -18.60 17.15
C GLY A 22 19.35 -17.98 16.85
N SER A 23 19.24 -17.15 15.80
CA SER A 23 17.97 -16.48 15.43
C SER A 23 16.95 -17.49 14.94
N MET A 24 15.90 -17.69 15.73
CA MET A 24 14.80 -18.58 15.39
C MET A 24 13.47 -18.01 15.88
N GLN A 25 12.40 -18.44 15.26
CA GLN A 25 11.07 -18.05 15.66
C GLN A 25 10.66 -18.72 16.96
N SER A 26 10.08 -17.97 17.90
CA SER A 26 9.47 -18.58 19.07
C SER A 26 8.20 -19.37 18.66
N PRO A 27 7.84 -20.45 19.40
CA PRO A 27 6.62 -21.20 19.08
C PRO A 27 5.36 -20.34 19.07
N MET A 28 5.24 -19.36 19.96
CA MET A 28 4.10 -18.44 20.00
C MET A 28 4.03 -17.56 18.74
N ASN A 29 5.16 -17.01 18.29
CA ASN A 29 5.21 -16.22 17.07
C ASN A 29 4.88 -17.06 15.83
N ALA A 30 5.39 -18.30 15.77
CA ALA A 30 5.06 -19.23 14.69
C ALA A 30 3.55 -19.56 14.67
N TYR A 31 2.94 -19.78 15.84
CA TYR A 31 1.50 -19.98 15.95
C TYR A 31 0.70 -18.78 15.44
N MET A 32 1.07 -17.56 15.86
CA MET A 32 0.38 -16.34 15.41
C MET A 32 0.49 -16.13 13.89
N LEU A 33 1.66 -16.42 13.30
CA LEU A 33 1.81 -16.35 11.85
C LEU A 33 0.96 -17.39 11.12
N ASN A 34 0.92 -18.62 11.61
CA ASN A 34 0.07 -19.67 11.02
C ASN A 34 -1.41 -19.30 11.11
N LEU A 35 -1.86 -18.78 12.25
CA LEU A 35 -3.24 -18.30 12.42
C LEU A 35 -3.56 -17.19 11.41
N GLY A 36 -2.62 -16.25 11.18
CA GLY A 36 -2.75 -15.21 10.16
C GLY A 36 -2.83 -15.76 8.73
N LEU A 37 -2.12 -16.86 8.44
CA LEU A 37 -2.13 -17.49 7.11
C LEU A 37 -3.44 -18.19 6.79
N GLU A 38 -4.14 -18.74 7.79
CA GLU A 38 -5.39 -19.48 7.59
C GLU A 38 -6.48 -18.65 6.87
N SER A 39 -6.56 -17.36 7.12
CA SER A 39 -7.53 -16.45 6.51
C SER A 39 -6.94 -15.56 5.40
N LEU A 40 -5.65 -15.72 5.05
CA LEU A 40 -4.96 -14.82 4.13
C LEU A 40 -5.62 -14.77 2.75
N HIS A 41 -6.02 -15.90 2.20
CA HIS A 41 -6.66 -15.98 0.87
C HIS A 41 -7.98 -15.21 0.80
N VAL A 42 -8.77 -15.21 1.89
CA VAL A 42 -10.04 -14.45 1.97
C VAL A 42 -9.75 -12.94 2.12
N ARG A 43 -8.81 -12.59 2.98
CA ARG A 43 -8.42 -11.18 3.21
C ARG A 43 -7.84 -10.55 1.95
N MET A 44 -6.95 -11.25 1.24
CA MET A 44 -6.31 -10.71 0.03
C MET A 44 -7.32 -10.42 -1.07
N GLN A 45 -8.35 -11.25 -1.25
CA GLN A 45 -9.41 -10.96 -2.21
C GLN A 45 -10.12 -9.65 -1.84
N ARG A 46 -10.50 -9.48 -0.58
CA ARG A 46 -11.17 -8.24 -0.11
C ARG A 46 -10.27 -7.01 -0.27
N HIS A 47 -8.97 -7.11 0.03
CA HIS A 47 -8.03 -6.01 -0.22
C HIS A 47 -7.98 -5.62 -1.69
N CYS A 48 -7.94 -6.59 -2.60
CA CYS A 48 -7.92 -6.34 -4.05
C CYS A 48 -9.22 -5.69 -4.53
N ASP A 49 -10.37 -6.19 -4.08
CA ASP A 49 -11.69 -5.65 -4.44
C ASP A 49 -11.82 -4.19 -3.98
N ASN A 50 -11.45 -3.91 -2.73
CA ASN A 50 -11.46 -2.57 -2.18
C ASN A 50 -10.44 -1.64 -2.88
N GLY A 51 -9.25 -2.13 -3.16
CA GLY A 51 -8.24 -1.39 -3.93
C GLY A 51 -8.74 -0.98 -5.31
N MET A 52 -9.38 -1.91 -6.02
CA MET A 52 -9.97 -1.63 -7.34
C MET A 52 -11.13 -0.63 -7.25
N ALA A 53 -12.05 -0.80 -6.28
CA ALA A 53 -13.19 0.11 -6.11
C ALA A 53 -12.73 1.54 -5.80
N VAL A 54 -11.78 1.69 -4.88
CA VAL A 54 -11.19 2.99 -4.52
C VAL A 54 -10.42 3.59 -5.70
N ALA A 55 -9.63 2.80 -6.43
CA ALA A 55 -8.86 3.29 -7.57
C ALA A 55 -9.77 3.84 -8.68
N LYS A 56 -10.86 3.13 -9.01
CA LYS A 56 -11.86 3.58 -10.00
C LYS A 56 -12.57 4.86 -9.55
N PHE A 57 -12.95 4.95 -8.27
CA PHE A 57 -13.58 6.15 -7.73
C PHE A 57 -12.65 7.36 -7.83
N LEU A 58 -11.39 7.19 -7.43
CA LEU A 58 -10.38 8.26 -7.47
C LEU A 58 -10.06 8.70 -8.90
N GLU A 59 -9.96 7.75 -9.84
CA GLU A 59 -9.68 8.04 -11.26
C GLU A 59 -10.77 8.92 -11.89
N ALA A 60 -12.02 8.72 -11.50
CA ALA A 60 -13.16 9.51 -12.00
C ALA A 60 -13.33 10.87 -11.30
N HIS A 61 -12.58 11.15 -10.21
CA HIS A 61 -12.83 12.31 -9.37
C HIS A 61 -12.06 13.56 -9.85
N PRO A 62 -12.70 14.72 -10.06
CA PRO A 62 -12.08 15.91 -10.67
C PRO A 62 -10.97 16.56 -9.83
N LYS A 63 -10.92 16.31 -8.51
CA LYS A 63 -9.88 16.81 -7.60
C LYS A 63 -8.64 15.90 -7.52
N VAL A 64 -8.66 14.77 -8.22
CA VAL A 64 -7.54 13.82 -8.32
C VAL A 64 -6.82 14.05 -9.64
N ALA A 65 -5.53 14.31 -9.59
CA ALA A 65 -4.72 14.59 -10.77
C ALA A 65 -4.25 13.32 -11.48
N TYR A 66 -3.97 12.27 -10.73
CA TYR A 66 -3.57 10.96 -11.24
C TYR A 66 -3.79 9.86 -10.20
N VAL A 67 -3.94 8.63 -10.68
CA VAL A 67 -4.01 7.41 -9.85
C VAL A 67 -2.99 6.40 -10.37
N ASN A 68 -2.20 5.84 -9.46
CA ASN A 68 -1.28 4.74 -9.74
C ASN A 68 -1.83 3.46 -9.13
N TYR A 69 -2.43 2.63 -9.96
CA TYR A 69 -2.91 1.32 -9.60
C TYR A 69 -2.85 0.41 -10.82
N CYS A 70 -2.06 -0.65 -10.75
CA CYS A 70 -1.80 -1.50 -11.92
C CYS A 70 -3.02 -2.29 -12.44
N GLY A 71 -4.08 -2.41 -11.63
CA GLY A 71 -5.33 -3.03 -12.04
C GLY A 71 -6.25 -2.14 -12.91
N LEU A 72 -6.01 -0.82 -12.99
CA LEU A 72 -6.77 0.06 -13.88
C LEU A 72 -6.37 -0.17 -15.34
N GLU A 73 -7.33 -0.16 -16.26
CA GLU A 73 -7.08 -0.28 -17.71
C GLU A 73 -6.22 0.86 -18.26
N SER A 74 -6.32 2.04 -17.65
CA SER A 74 -5.49 3.22 -17.97
C SER A 74 -4.03 3.09 -17.55
N SER A 75 -3.71 2.13 -16.68
CA SER A 75 -2.35 1.95 -16.16
C SER A 75 -1.40 1.41 -17.24
N PRO A 76 -0.21 2.00 -17.40
CA PRO A 76 0.80 1.47 -18.33
C PRO A 76 1.30 0.07 -17.93
N TYR A 77 0.99 -0.39 -16.72
CA TYR A 77 1.36 -1.70 -16.19
C TYR A 77 0.21 -2.71 -16.21
N HIS A 78 -0.97 -2.35 -16.74
CA HIS A 78 -2.17 -3.20 -16.71
C HIS A 78 -1.92 -4.59 -17.34
N ALA A 79 -1.35 -4.64 -18.53
CA ALA A 79 -1.04 -5.91 -19.21
C ALA A 79 -0.05 -6.80 -18.43
N LEU A 80 0.89 -6.19 -17.69
CA LEU A 80 1.78 -6.93 -16.80
C LEU A 80 1.05 -7.43 -15.54
N ALA A 81 0.13 -6.63 -15.02
CA ALA A 81 -0.71 -7.03 -13.90
C ALA A 81 -1.59 -8.23 -14.26
N GLU A 82 -2.26 -8.21 -15.39
CA GLU A 82 -3.04 -9.36 -15.88
C GLU A 82 -2.18 -10.62 -16.03
N LYS A 83 -0.96 -10.47 -16.55
CA LYS A 83 -0.04 -11.61 -16.75
C LYS A 83 0.49 -12.21 -15.45
N TYR A 84 0.88 -11.37 -14.48
CA TYR A 84 1.61 -11.81 -13.29
C TYR A 84 0.77 -11.82 -12.01
N LEU A 85 -0.36 -11.13 -11.99
CA LEU A 85 -1.27 -10.99 -10.86
C LEU A 85 -2.72 -11.38 -11.26
N PRO A 86 -2.95 -12.58 -11.81
CA PRO A 86 -4.25 -12.96 -12.38
C PRO A 86 -5.38 -13.03 -11.33
N ASN A 87 -5.05 -13.11 -10.04
CA ASN A 87 -6.01 -13.23 -8.94
C ASN A 87 -6.27 -11.89 -8.23
N GLY A 88 -5.74 -10.78 -8.72
CA GLY A 88 -5.94 -9.45 -8.16
C GLY A 88 -4.65 -8.64 -8.02
N SER A 89 -4.79 -7.32 -8.01
CA SER A 89 -3.67 -6.37 -8.16
C SER A 89 -3.24 -5.70 -6.84
N CYS A 90 -3.56 -6.28 -5.70
CA CYS A 90 -3.32 -5.78 -4.34
C CYS A 90 -4.31 -4.71 -3.84
N GLY A 91 -4.17 -4.31 -2.56
CA GLY A 91 -4.98 -3.27 -1.92
C GLY A 91 -4.31 -1.89 -1.85
N VAL A 92 -3.12 -1.71 -2.45
CA VAL A 92 -2.37 -0.44 -2.34
C VAL A 92 -2.63 0.43 -3.56
N VAL A 93 -3.21 1.60 -3.32
CA VAL A 93 -3.47 2.64 -4.33
C VAL A 93 -2.66 3.87 -3.97
N SER A 94 -1.99 4.50 -4.92
CA SER A 94 -1.41 5.83 -4.73
C SER A 94 -1.99 6.81 -5.74
N PHE A 95 -2.19 8.04 -5.29
CA PHE A 95 -2.83 9.08 -6.11
C PHE A 95 -2.30 10.46 -5.74
N GLY A 96 -2.38 11.38 -6.67
CA GLY A 96 -2.01 12.79 -6.45
C GLY A 96 -3.23 13.69 -6.47
N LEU A 97 -3.28 14.66 -5.56
CA LEU A 97 -4.36 15.65 -5.48
C LEU A 97 -4.04 16.90 -6.30
N ALA A 98 -5.01 17.39 -7.08
CA ALA A 98 -4.83 18.53 -7.99
C ALA A 98 -4.42 19.84 -7.28
N GLY A 99 -4.78 20.02 -6.00
CA GLY A 99 -4.40 21.17 -5.17
C GLY A 99 -3.03 21.07 -4.50
N GLY A 100 -2.17 20.10 -4.89
CA GLY A 100 -0.82 19.98 -4.39
C GLY A 100 -0.71 19.59 -2.91
N ARG A 101 0.37 20.01 -2.25
CA ARG A 101 0.68 19.73 -0.83
C ARG A 101 -0.45 20.14 0.13
N GLU A 102 -1.05 21.31 -0.11
CA GLU A 102 -2.09 21.84 0.78
C GLU A 102 -3.35 20.95 0.72
N ALA A 103 -3.78 20.60 -0.48
CA ALA A 103 -4.90 19.67 -0.67
C ALA A 103 -4.63 18.31 -0.01
N ALA A 104 -3.43 17.76 -0.15
CA ALA A 104 -3.05 16.52 0.52
C ALA A 104 -3.12 16.64 2.05
N SER A 105 -2.69 17.77 2.62
CA SER A 105 -2.76 18.01 4.07
C SER A 105 -4.20 18.10 4.56
N ILE A 106 -5.07 18.81 3.84
CA ILE A 106 -6.51 18.95 4.18
C ILE A 106 -7.19 17.58 4.07
N PHE A 107 -6.98 16.88 2.97
CA PHE A 107 -7.53 15.54 2.74
C PHE A 107 -7.17 14.59 3.88
N MET A 108 -5.88 14.46 4.22
CA MET A 108 -5.41 13.58 5.29
C MET A 108 -6.08 13.89 6.65
N LYS A 109 -6.21 15.17 6.99
CA LYS A 109 -6.87 15.61 8.24
C LYS A 109 -8.38 15.39 8.26
N SER A 110 -8.99 15.23 7.09
CA SER A 110 -10.44 15.09 6.93
C SER A 110 -10.91 13.63 6.93
N LEU A 111 -10.01 12.68 6.80
CA LEU A 111 -10.34 11.25 6.91
C LEU A 111 -10.90 10.91 8.29
N ARG A 112 -11.91 10.05 8.34
CA ARG A 112 -12.62 9.63 9.56
C ARG A 112 -12.54 8.15 9.82
N LEU A 113 -12.57 7.34 8.76
CA LEU A 113 -12.50 5.89 8.79
C LEU A 113 -11.06 5.41 8.57
N ALA A 114 -10.39 5.90 7.52
CA ALA A 114 -9.02 5.51 7.21
C ALA A 114 -8.04 6.04 8.27
N ALA A 115 -7.22 5.15 8.82
CA ALA A 115 -6.20 5.50 9.80
C ALA A 115 -4.99 6.16 9.13
N ILE A 116 -4.39 7.16 9.79
CA ILE A 116 -3.15 7.80 9.30
C ILE A 116 -1.97 7.01 9.83
N GLU A 117 -1.54 6.03 9.07
CA GLU A 117 -0.48 5.08 9.46
C GLU A 117 0.36 4.67 8.25
N THR A 118 1.56 4.12 8.53
CA THR A 118 2.48 3.64 7.49
C THR A 118 2.24 2.17 7.08
N HIS A 119 1.29 1.50 7.71
CA HIS A 119 1.03 0.08 7.52
C HIS A 119 0.56 -0.25 6.09
N VAL A 120 0.77 -1.49 5.69
CA VAL A 120 0.31 -2.09 4.43
C VAL A 120 -0.32 -3.43 4.74
N ALA A 121 -1.45 -3.71 4.11
CA ALA A 121 -2.21 -4.96 4.30
C ALA A 121 -2.71 -5.18 5.74
N ASP A 122 -2.91 -4.11 6.50
CA ASP A 122 -3.65 -4.14 7.76
C ASP A 122 -5.14 -4.39 7.48
N ALA A 123 -5.85 -4.97 8.44
CA ALA A 123 -7.31 -5.13 8.34
C ALA A 123 -8.04 -3.79 8.23
N ARG A 124 -7.46 -2.72 8.76
CA ARG A 124 -7.93 -1.34 8.61
C ARG A 124 -7.30 -0.68 7.39
N THR A 125 -8.05 0.19 6.74
CA THR A 125 -7.51 1.07 5.72
C THR A 125 -6.53 2.06 6.34
N CYS A 126 -5.30 2.08 5.82
CA CYS A 126 -4.23 2.97 6.25
C CYS A 126 -3.88 3.96 5.15
N CYS A 127 -3.70 5.22 5.52
CA CYS A 127 -3.43 6.30 4.59
C CYS A 127 -2.17 7.09 5.01
N LEU A 128 -1.35 7.44 4.04
CA LEU A 128 -0.07 8.11 4.26
C LEU A 128 0.17 9.17 3.18
N ASN A 129 0.53 10.40 3.59
CA ASN A 129 1.21 11.35 2.71
C ASN A 129 2.71 11.30 3.00
N PRO A 130 3.56 10.75 2.10
CA PRO A 130 4.99 10.58 2.36
C PRO A 130 5.72 11.89 2.64
N ALA A 131 5.35 12.97 1.94
CA ALA A 131 5.99 14.27 2.06
C ALA A 131 5.83 14.91 3.45
N SER A 132 4.75 14.60 4.18
CA SER A 132 4.52 15.10 5.53
C SER A 132 4.96 14.12 6.64
N SER A 133 5.34 12.90 6.28
CA SER A 133 5.65 11.83 7.24
C SER A 133 7.02 11.21 6.99
N THR A 134 7.10 10.15 6.21
CA THR A 134 8.32 9.33 6.02
C THR A 134 9.45 10.06 5.28
N HIS A 135 9.15 11.09 4.48
CA HIS A 135 10.10 11.86 3.70
C HIS A 135 10.11 13.35 4.07
N ARG A 136 9.62 13.70 5.26
CA ARG A 136 9.46 15.09 5.71
C ARG A 136 10.74 15.93 5.75
N GLN A 137 11.90 15.29 5.73
CA GLN A 137 13.22 15.95 5.70
C GLN A 137 13.68 16.36 4.29
N MET A 138 12.94 15.95 3.25
CA MET A 138 13.30 16.24 1.85
C MET A 138 12.64 17.53 1.37
N THR A 139 13.33 18.28 0.48
CA THR A 139 12.72 19.40 -0.24
C THR A 139 11.76 18.90 -1.32
N ASP A 140 10.91 19.78 -1.86
CA ASP A 140 9.96 19.40 -2.90
C ASP A 140 10.65 18.91 -4.19
N GLU A 141 11.81 19.47 -4.53
CA GLU A 141 12.63 19.01 -5.66
C GLU A 141 13.16 17.59 -5.42
N GLN A 142 13.64 17.32 -4.19
CA GLN A 142 14.12 16.00 -3.81
C GLN A 142 12.99 14.97 -3.78
N LEU A 143 11.81 15.34 -3.26
CA LEU A 143 10.62 14.50 -3.27
C LEU A 143 10.20 14.13 -4.70
N LYS A 144 10.17 15.11 -5.61
CA LYS A 144 9.84 14.90 -7.02
C LYS A 144 10.85 13.98 -7.70
N ALA A 145 12.15 14.20 -7.46
CA ALA A 145 13.21 13.36 -8.01
C ALA A 145 13.16 11.92 -7.48
N ALA A 146 12.68 11.73 -6.24
CA ALA A 146 12.46 10.41 -5.63
C ALA A 146 11.16 9.72 -6.07
N GLY A 147 10.32 10.37 -6.90
CA GLY A 147 9.03 9.83 -7.35
C GLY A 147 7.92 9.86 -6.28
N VAL A 148 8.09 10.69 -5.25
CA VAL A 148 7.10 10.86 -4.15
C VAL A 148 6.72 12.34 -4.01
N PRO A 149 6.08 12.94 -5.03
CA PRO A 149 5.77 14.36 -5.01
C PRO A 149 4.87 14.74 -3.83
N ALA A 150 4.85 16.04 -3.48
CA ALA A 150 4.25 16.51 -2.24
C ALA A 150 2.73 16.25 -2.11
N GLU A 151 2.04 16.17 -3.24
CA GLU A 151 0.61 15.88 -3.36
C GLU A 151 0.27 14.38 -3.30
N LEU A 152 1.29 13.51 -3.31
CA LEU A 152 1.07 12.06 -3.32
C LEU A 152 0.45 11.59 -2.02
N VAL A 153 -0.60 10.81 -2.13
CA VAL A 153 -1.20 10.04 -1.04
C VAL A 153 -1.11 8.56 -1.39
N ARG A 154 -0.65 7.74 -0.45
CA ARG A 154 -0.69 6.28 -0.54
C ARG A 154 -1.75 5.75 0.40
N MET A 155 -2.68 4.96 -0.13
CA MET A 155 -3.71 4.28 0.65
C MET A 155 -3.53 2.77 0.53
N SER A 156 -3.52 2.08 1.67
CA SER A 156 -3.59 0.63 1.76
C SER A 156 -4.99 0.27 2.21
N CYS A 157 -5.84 -0.14 1.27
CA CYS A 157 -7.23 -0.48 1.54
C CYS A 157 -7.33 -1.72 2.43
N GLY A 158 -8.08 -1.61 3.50
CA GLY A 158 -8.35 -2.68 4.47
C GLY A 158 -9.53 -3.57 4.05
N LEU A 159 -10.21 -4.11 5.06
CA LEU A 159 -11.30 -5.09 4.88
C LEU A 159 -12.70 -4.48 5.07
N GLU A 160 -12.79 -3.18 5.24
CA GLU A 160 -14.04 -2.44 5.43
C GLU A 160 -14.97 -2.60 4.20
N SER A 161 -16.22 -2.14 4.32
CA SER A 161 -17.11 -2.01 3.15
C SER A 161 -16.52 -1.01 2.15
N SER A 162 -16.53 -1.35 0.86
CA SER A 162 -16.06 -0.45 -0.19
C SER A 162 -16.87 0.84 -0.25
N GLU A 163 -18.18 0.76 0.06
CA GLU A 163 -19.06 1.93 0.13
C GLU A 163 -18.65 2.88 1.24
N ASP A 164 -18.31 2.37 2.42
CA ASP A 164 -17.87 3.17 3.56
C ASP A 164 -16.51 3.83 3.29
N LEU A 165 -15.59 3.11 2.65
CA LEU A 165 -14.29 3.65 2.22
C LEU A 165 -14.47 4.78 1.22
N ILE A 166 -15.30 4.58 0.20
CA ILE A 166 -15.59 5.60 -0.82
C ILE A 166 -16.28 6.80 -0.18
N ALA A 167 -17.21 6.60 0.75
CA ALA A 167 -17.88 7.69 1.47
C ALA A 167 -16.89 8.51 2.31
N ASP A 168 -15.95 7.86 3.00
CA ASP A 168 -14.91 8.56 3.77
C ASP A 168 -13.97 9.36 2.87
N ILE A 169 -13.54 8.78 1.74
CA ILE A 169 -12.70 9.46 0.76
C ILE A 169 -13.45 10.66 0.13
N ALA A 170 -14.70 10.46 -0.28
CA ALA A 170 -15.51 11.51 -0.90
C ALA A 170 -15.69 12.71 0.03
N GLN A 171 -16.09 12.48 1.29
CA GLN A 171 -16.27 13.57 2.26
C GLN A 171 -14.95 14.29 2.57
N ALA A 172 -13.81 13.61 2.48
CA ALA A 172 -12.48 14.23 2.65
C ALA A 172 -12.09 15.05 1.41
N LEU A 173 -12.39 14.57 0.20
CA LEU A 173 -12.21 15.31 -1.05
C LEU A 173 -13.11 16.57 -1.13
N ASP A 174 -14.30 16.54 -0.54
CA ASP A 174 -15.20 17.71 -0.50
C ASP A 174 -14.61 18.89 0.28
N LYS A 175 -13.62 18.65 1.15
CA LYS A 175 -12.98 19.69 1.98
C LYS A 175 -11.83 20.43 1.29
N ILE A 176 -11.35 19.94 0.16
CA ILE A 176 -10.26 20.55 -0.63
C ILE A 176 -10.76 21.30 -1.85
#